data_2f7c63090e2beeb2c4924f9dda455ff6
#
_entry.id   2f7c63090e2beeb2c4924f9dda455ff6
#
_cell.length_a   1.000
_cell.length_b   1.000
_cell.length_c   1.000
_cell.angle_alpha   90.00
_cell.angle_beta   90.00
_cell.angle_gamma   90.00
#
_symmetry.space_group_name_H-M   'P 1'
#
loop_
_entity.id
_entity.type
_entity.pdbx_description
1 polymer ?
#
loop_
_entity_poly.entity_id
_entity_poly.type
_entity_poly.pdbx_seq_one_letter_code
_entity_poly.pdbx_strand_id
1 'polypeptide(L)'
;MSKVIAGFSMSLDGFVADPDGEVEHVFKWYSAGGTDAEVMTGDQTFGMTSEAAEFIEEAGRGAGVLVTARRTFDLAHAWGGKHPMDVPMVVVTHRVPEEWVNREGSPFTFVTEGVPKAIDVAREIAGDKDVVVGAPSVTQRCLQLGLLDAIHIDLAPVVLGRGIRLFDHLTEPVELLVTEASGNPHVTHITYRVIKQR
;
A
#
# COMPACT_ATOMS: atom_id res chain seq x y z
N MET A 1 6.14 -18.51 -6.82
CA MET A 1 6.89 -17.25 -7.02
C MET A 1 6.10 -16.14 -6.33
N SER A 2 6.74 -15.34 -5.50
CA SER A 2 6.15 -14.19 -4.85
C SER A 2 5.61 -13.20 -5.90
N LYS A 3 4.39 -12.71 -5.70
CA LYS A 3 3.80 -11.68 -6.56
C LYS A 3 4.16 -10.30 -6.05
N VAL A 4 4.18 -9.32 -6.95
CA VAL A 4 4.22 -7.90 -6.61
C VAL A 4 2.81 -7.34 -6.74
N ILE A 5 2.20 -6.94 -5.63
CA ILE A 5 0.79 -6.55 -5.54
C ILE A 5 0.70 -5.12 -5.03
N ALA A 6 0.05 -4.23 -5.76
CA ALA A 6 -0.31 -2.91 -5.23
C ALA A 6 -1.62 -2.99 -4.44
N GLY A 7 -1.67 -2.42 -3.24
CA GLY A 7 -2.85 -2.40 -2.37
C GLY A 7 -3.20 -1.00 -1.89
N PHE A 8 -4.45 -0.56 -2.13
CA PHE A 8 -4.90 0.80 -1.77
C PHE A 8 -6.38 0.88 -1.46
N SER A 9 -6.72 1.66 -0.43
CA SER A 9 -8.04 2.29 -0.37
C SER A 9 -8.07 3.49 -1.31
N MET A 10 -9.13 3.61 -2.12
CA MET A 10 -9.24 4.61 -3.18
C MET A 10 -10.65 5.16 -3.29
N SER A 11 -10.78 6.47 -3.55
CA SER A 11 -12.05 7.11 -3.88
C SER A 11 -12.56 6.67 -5.26
N LEU A 12 -13.87 6.84 -5.51
CA LEU A 12 -14.48 6.51 -6.79
C LEU A 12 -13.84 7.25 -7.97
N ASP A 13 -13.33 8.44 -7.75
CA ASP A 13 -12.65 9.28 -8.75
C ASP A 13 -11.12 9.12 -8.78
N GLY A 14 -10.58 8.07 -8.13
CA GLY A 14 -9.21 7.59 -8.32
C GLY A 14 -8.14 8.24 -7.43
N PHE A 15 -8.53 8.84 -6.31
CA PHE A 15 -7.59 9.41 -5.34
C PHE A 15 -7.40 8.49 -4.14
N VAL A 16 -6.19 8.40 -3.63
CA VAL A 16 -5.81 7.61 -2.45
C VAL A 16 -5.59 8.46 -1.20
N ALA A 17 -5.49 9.76 -1.39
CA ALA A 17 -5.37 10.75 -0.32
C ALA A 17 -5.84 12.11 -0.84
N ASP A 18 -6.09 13.06 0.05
CA ASP A 18 -6.33 14.45 -0.29
C ASP A 18 -5.03 15.15 -0.75
N PRO A 19 -5.05 16.46 -1.11
CA PRO A 19 -3.85 17.18 -1.54
C PRO A 19 -2.74 17.27 -0.48
N ASP A 20 -3.10 17.25 0.79
CA ASP A 20 -2.17 17.34 1.92
C ASP A 20 -1.61 15.97 2.32
N GLY A 21 -2.21 14.89 1.79
CA GLY A 21 -1.82 13.50 2.03
C GLY A 21 -2.65 12.82 3.10
N GLU A 22 -3.71 13.46 3.59
CA GLU A 22 -4.64 12.87 4.56
C GLU A 22 -5.50 11.78 3.89
N VAL A 23 -5.66 10.68 4.59
CA VAL A 23 -6.31 9.45 4.09
C VAL A 23 -7.66 9.16 4.74
N GLU A 24 -8.10 9.98 5.70
CA GLU A 24 -9.31 9.75 6.52
C GLU A 24 -10.53 9.35 5.67
N HIS A 25 -10.79 10.07 4.58
CA HIS A 25 -11.97 9.84 3.76
C HIS A 25 -11.98 8.47 3.07
N VAL A 26 -10.82 8.01 2.59
CA VAL A 26 -10.70 6.72 1.88
C VAL A 26 -10.57 5.54 2.85
N PHE A 27 -10.18 5.78 4.10
CA PHE A 27 -10.09 4.76 5.15
C PHE A 27 -11.30 4.75 6.10
N LYS A 28 -12.28 5.63 5.91
CA LYS A 28 -13.47 5.71 6.76
C LYS A 28 -14.23 4.38 6.88
N TRP A 29 -14.13 3.51 5.89
CA TRP A 29 -14.77 2.20 5.91
C TRP A 29 -14.22 1.28 7.02
N TYR A 30 -13.00 1.50 7.50
CA TYR A 30 -12.42 0.72 8.60
C TYR A 30 -13.25 0.83 9.89
N SER A 31 -13.89 1.97 10.13
CA SER A 31 -14.72 2.22 11.30
C SER A 31 -16.22 2.33 10.98
N ALA A 32 -16.63 2.10 9.74
CA ALA A 32 -18.02 2.22 9.32
C ALA A 32 -18.85 1.06 9.89
N GLY A 33 -19.69 1.35 10.87
CA GLY A 33 -20.50 0.35 11.59
C GLY A 33 -20.10 0.15 13.06
N GLY A 34 -18.99 0.73 13.49
CA GLY A 34 -18.51 0.67 14.87
C GLY A 34 -17.00 0.54 14.99
N THR A 35 -16.53 0.49 16.23
CA THR A 35 -15.10 0.32 16.56
C THR A 35 -14.99 -0.73 17.66
N ASP A 36 -15.28 -1.99 17.31
CA ASP A 36 -15.28 -3.14 18.19
C ASP A 36 -13.95 -3.92 18.19
N ALA A 37 -13.00 -3.47 17.38
CA ALA A 37 -11.63 -3.97 17.34
C ALA A 37 -10.61 -2.81 17.35
N GLU A 38 -9.39 -3.10 17.77
CA GLU A 38 -8.26 -2.17 17.78
C GLU A 38 -7.07 -2.77 17.06
N VAL A 39 -6.43 -1.97 16.21
CA VAL A 39 -5.16 -2.32 15.56
C VAL A 39 -4.08 -1.34 16.00
N MET A 40 -2.98 -1.88 16.47
CA MET A 40 -1.82 -1.07 16.88
C MET A 40 -0.86 -0.83 15.71
N THR A 41 -0.35 0.39 15.62
CA THR A 41 0.72 0.77 14.73
C THR A 41 1.73 1.60 15.51
N GLY A 42 2.91 1.05 15.75
CA GLY A 42 3.87 1.63 16.68
C GLY A 42 3.25 1.80 18.07
N ASP A 43 3.18 3.04 18.54
CA ASP A 43 2.58 3.46 19.81
C ASP A 43 1.14 4.01 19.67
N GLN A 44 0.56 3.98 18.46
CA GLN A 44 -0.80 4.44 18.18
C GLN A 44 -1.77 3.28 18.08
N THR A 45 -3.00 3.50 18.55
CA THR A 45 -4.10 2.53 18.45
C THR A 45 -5.21 3.12 17.59
N PHE A 46 -5.69 2.34 16.63
CA PHE A 46 -6.78 2.70 15.73
C PHE A 46 -7.98 1.81 15.99
N GLY A 47 -9.12 2.43 16.35
CA GLY A 47 -10.40 1.71 16.44
C GLY A 47 -10.97 1.43 15.06
N MET A 48 -11.43 0.18 14.84
CA MET A 48 -12.04 -0.25 13.58
C MET A 48 -13.06 -1.36 13.82
N THR A 49 -13.77 -1.77 12.77
CA THR A 49 -14.62 -2.95 12.85
C THR A 49 -13.78 -4.23 12.93
N SER A 50 -14.31 -5.28 13.55
CA SER A 50 -13.65 -6.60 13.56
C SER A 50 -13.39 -7.12 12.14
N GLU A 51 -14.30 -6.89 11.19
CA GLU A 51 -14.13 -7.26 9.78
C GLU A 51 -12.91 -6.55 9.16
N ALA A 52 -12.73 -5.26 9.42
CA ALA A 52 -11.57 -4.50 8.93
C ALA A 52 -10.26 -4.97 9.58
N ALA A 53 -10.29 -5.29 10.87
CA ALA A 53 -9.13 -5.82 11.59
C ALA A 53 -8.70 -7.20 11.04
N GLU A 54 -9.64 -8.10 10.81
CA GLU A 54 -9.39 -9.42 10.18
C GLU A 54 -8.82 -9.27 8.78
N PHE A 55 -9.35 -8.32 7.99
CA PHE A 55 -8.85 -8.02 6.64
C PHE A 55 -7.39 -7.59 6.66
N ILE A 56 -7.01 -6.66 7.56
CA ILE A 56 -5.62 -6.19 7.70
C ILE A 56 -4.70 -7.33 8.14
N GLU A 57 -5.15 -8.15 9.09
CA GLU A 57 -4.38 -9.29 9.56
C GLU A 57 -4.16 -10.34 8.45
N GLU A 58 -5.19 -10.63 7.65
CA GLU A 58 -5.09 -11.55 6.53
C GLU A 58 -4.14 -11.02 5.44
N ALA A 59 -4.24 -9.74 5.10
CA ALA A 59 -3.31 -9.07 4.19
C ALA A 59 -1.87 -9.17 4.70
N GLY A 60 -1.64 -8.96 6.01
CA GLY A 60 -0.33 -9.10 6.65
C GLY A 60 0.20 -10.53 6.62
N ARG A 61 -0.66 -11.55 6.76
CA ARG A 61 -0.23 -12.96 6.66
C ARG A 61 0.27 -13.33 5.26
N GLY A 62 -0.35 -12.80 4.21
CA GLY A 62 0.04 -13.02 2.82
C GLY A 62 1.28 -12.25 2.39
N ALA A 63 1.51 -11.09 2.98
CA ALA A 63 2.65 -10.23 2.67
C ALA A 63 3.93 -10.69 3.38
N GLY A 64 5.05 -10.60 2.66
CA GLY A 64 6.39 -10.77 3.22
C GLY A 64 7.11 -9.44 3.47
N VAL A 65 6.70 -8.38 2.78
CA VAL A 65 7.31 -7.06 2.84
C VAL A 65 6.35 -6.01 2.27
N LEU A 66 6.43 -4.79 2.76
CA LEU A 66 5.76 -3.62 2.18
C LEU A 66 6.81 -2.71 1.54
N VAL A 67 6.59 -2.33 0.27
CA VAL A 67 7.39 -1.33 -0.44
C VAL A 67 6.64 -0.01 -0.48
N THR A 68 7.27 1.06 -0.02
CA THR A 68 6.69 2.40 0.00
C THR A 68 7.65 3.45 -0.55
N ALA A 69 7.17 4.67 -0.75
CA ALA A 69 7.98 5.82 -1.13
C ALA A 69 8.28 6.71 0.08
N ARG A 70 9.35 7.48 -0.01
CA ARG A 70 9.77 8.44 1.03
C ARG A 70 8.64 9.38 1.46
N ARG A 71 7.88 9.96 0.53
CA ARG A 71 6.77 10.86 0.86
C ARG A 71 5.70 10.17 1.71
N THR A 72 5.30 8.95 1.33
CA THR A 72 4.31 8.17 2.10
C THR A 72 4.85 7.82 3.48
N PHE A 73 6.13 7.43 3.56
CA PHE A 73 6.81 7.15 4.81
C PHE A 73 6.82 8.36 5.76
N ASP A 74 7.12 9.56 5.24
CA ASP A 74 7.16 10.79 6.02
C ASP A 74 5.76 11.21 6.48
N LEU A 75 4.75 11.19 5.59
CA LEU A 75 3.37 11.52 5.90
C LEU A 75 2.76 10.59 6.95
N ALA A 76 3.11 9.31 6.91
CA ALA A 76 2.68 8.32 7.89
C ALA A 76 3.53 8.35 9.18
N HIS A 77 4.44 9.32 9.35
CA HIS A 77 5.36 9.41 10.50
C HIS A 77 6.07 8.07 10.79
N ALA A 78 6.51 7.38 9.73
CA ALA A 78 7.09 6.04 9.79
C ALA A 78 6.19 5.03 10.56
N TRP A 79 4.89 5.25 10.62
CA TRP A 79 3.92 4.44 11.40
C TRP A 79 4.36 4.22 12.86
N GLY A 80 4.99 5.23 13.49
CA GLY A 80 5.54 5.07 14.84
C GLY A 80 6.62 4.00 14.98
N GLY A 81 7.17 3.52 13.86
CA GLY A 81 8.18 2.46 13.82
C GLY A 81 7.65 1.06 13.47
N LYS A 82 6.33 0.88 13.32
CA LYS A 82 5.70 -0.41 13.01
C LYS A 82 4.44 -0.23 12.18
N HIS A 83 4.41 -0.82 10.97
CA HIS A 83 3.22 -0.81 10.13
C HIS A 83 2.12 -1.76 10.66
N PRO A 84 0.81 -1.44 10.48
CA PRO A 84 -0.30 -2.31 10.94
C PRO A 84 -0.23 -3.76 10.45
N MET A 85 0.30 -3.99 9.26
CA MET A 85 0.49 -5.34 8.70
C MET A 85 1.63 -6.14 9.37
N ASP A 86 2.40 -5.53 10.26
CA ASP A 86 3.53 -6.15 10.99
C ASP A 86 4.55 -6.88 10.09
N VAL A 87 4.91 -6.25 8.97
CA VAL A 87 5.88 -6.77 8.00
C VAL A 87 7.08 -5.82 7.84
N PRO A 88 8.27 -6.34 7.45
CA PRO A 88 9.39 -5.49 7.06
C PRO A 88 9.00 -4.50 5.95
N MET A 89 9.70 -3.36 5.90
CA MET A 89 9.40 -2.34 4.90
C MET A 89 10.63 -1.95 4.09
N VAL A 90 10.44 -1.79 2.79
CA VAL A 90 11.42 -1.19 1.88
C VAL A 90 10.95 0.20 1.50
N VAL A 91 11.78 1.21 1.77
CA VAL A 91 11.48 2.63 1.50
C VAL A 91 12.32 3.11 0.32
N VAL A 92 11.66 3.40 -0.80
CA VAL A 92 12.32 3.99 -1.97
C VAL A 92 12.55 5.48 -1.72
N THR A 93 13.81 5.92 -1.77
CA THR A 93 14.19 7.30 -1.49
C THR A 93 15.42 7.72 -2.30
N HIS A 94 15.64 9.01 -2.48
CA HIS A 94 16.91 9.52 -3.03
C HIS A 94 17.99 9.70 -1.96
N ARG A 95 17.56 9.84 -0.70
CA ARG A 95 18.45 10.03 0.47
C ARG A 95 17.83 9.40 1.70
N VAL A 96 18.60 8.58 2.41
CA VAL A 96 18.19 8.02 3.70
C VAL A 96 18.02 9.16 4.72
N PRO A 97 16.90 9.22 5.47
CA PRO A 97 16.73 10.20 6.55
C PRO A 97 17.81 10.01 7.63
N GLU A 98 18.38 11.12 8.14
CA GLU A 98 19.51 11.06 9.08
C GLU A 98 19.18 10.30 10.37
N GLU A 99 17.97 10.43 10.87
CA GLU A 99 17.45 9.75 12.05
C GLU A 99 17.31 8.22 11.89
N TRP A 100 17.33 7.73 10.66
CA TRP A 100 17.24 6.31 10.32
C TRP A 100 18.56 5.70 9.84
N VAL A 101 19.60 6.53 9.63
CA VAL A 101 20.92 6.02 9.24
C VAL A 101 21.51 5.18 10.37
N ASN A 102 21.86 3.93 10.06
CA ASN A 102 22.48 3.00 11.01
C ASN A 102 21.63 2.72 12.28
N ARG A 103 20.33 2.91 12.24
CA ARG A 103 19.45 2.60 13.36
C ARG A 103 19.33 1.07 13.49
N GLU A 104 19.98 0.51 14.50
CA GLU A 104 19.95 -0.93 14.79
C GLU A 104 18.53 -1.40 15.11
N GLY A 105 18.14 -2.58 14.59
CA GLY A 105 16.78 -3.13 14.79
C GLY A 105 15.68 -2.41 14.02
N SER A 106 16.01 -1.50 13.10
CA SER A 106 15.02 -0.83 12.25
C SER A 106 14.30 -1.85 11.37
N PRO A 107 12.94 -1.83 11.30
CA PRO A 107 12.19 -2.65 10.36
C PRO A 107 12.24 -2.09 8.93
N PHE A 108 12.91 -0.95 8.71
CA PHE A 108 12.97 -0.23 7.45
C PHE A 108 14.29 -0.46 6.73
N THR A 109 14.21 -0.86 5.46
CA THR A 109 15.34 -0.94 4.53
C THR A 109 15.19 0.19 3.51
N PHE A 110 16.14 1.12 3.47
CA PHE A 110 16.12 2.24 2.53
C PHE A 110 16.88 1.88 1.26
N VAL A 111 16.26 2.10 0.09
CA VAL A 111 16.86 1.84 -1.22
C VAL A 111 16.92 3.14 -2.02
N THR A 112 18.11 3.50 -2.46
CA THR A 112 18.39 4.76 -3.18
C THR A 112 18.57 4.57 -4.68
N GLU A 113 18.68 3.33 -5.17
CA GLU A 113 18.96 2.97 -6.55
C GLU A 113 17.69 2.85 -7.41
N GLY A 114 16.55 3.25 -6.87
CA GLY A 114 15.27 3.32 -7.58
C GLY A 114 14.41 2.06 -7.43
N VAL A 115 13.22 2.13 -8.08
CA VAL A 115 12.16 1.13 -7.91
C VAL A 115 12.58 -0.29 -8.32
N PRO A 116 13.29 -0.52 -9.45
CA PRO A 116 13.70 -1.89 -9.80
C PRO A 116 14.52 -2.55 -8.70
N LYS A 117 15.53 -1.86 -8.19
CA LYS A 117 16.38 -2.37 -7.10
C LYS A 117 15.58 -2.59 -5.82
N ALA A 118 14.65 -1.70 -5.51
CA ALA A 118 13.79 -1.84 -4.33
C ALA A 118 12.89 -3.08 -4.41
N ILE A 119 12.36 -3.40 -5.58
CA ILE A 119 11.57 -4.63 -5.80
C ILE A 119 12.44 -5.88 -5.68
N ASP A 120 13.68 -5.86 -6.19
CA ASP A 120 14.61 -6.99 -6.03
C ASP A 120 14.92 -7.24 -4.55
N VAL A 121 15.27 -6.20 -3.79
CA VAL A 121 15.51 -6.27 -2.33
C VAL A 121 14.25 -6.75 -1.61
N ALA A 122 13.08 -6.24 -2.00
CA ALA A 122 11.82 -6.64 -1.40
C ALA A 122 11.52 -8.13 -1.63
N ARG A 123 11.78 -8.66 -2.82
CA ARG A 123 11.63 -10.10 -3.11
C ARG A 123 12.56 -10.96 -2.26
N GLU A 124 13.79 -10.52 -2.05
CA GLU A 124 14.75 -11.23 -1.17
C GLU A 124 14.23 -11.28 0.28
N ILE A 125 13.67 -10.15 0.79
CA ILE A 125 13.08 -10.08 2.13
C ILE A 125 11.80 -10.91 2.23
N ALA A 126 10.93 -10.84 1.23
CA ALA A 126 9.64 -11.54 1.23
C ALA A 126 9.76 -13.07 1.15
N GLY A 127 10.83 -13.58 0.53
CA GLY A 127 11.00 -15.02 0.29
C GLY A 127 9.87 -15.56 -0.59
N ASP A 128 9.10 -16.50 -0.06
CA ASP A 128 7.96 -17.12 -0.78
C ASP A 128 6.65 -16.31 -0.68
N LYS A 129 6.60 -15.31 0.21
CA LYS A 129 5.43 -14.43 0.38
C LYS A 129 5.40 -13.30 -0.66
N ASP A 130 4.28 -12.61 -0.72
CA ASP A 130 4.08 -11.54 -1.69
C ASP A 130 4.75 -10.22 -1.25
N VAL A 131 5.16 -9.43 -2.25
CA VAL A 131 5.64 -8.06 -2.10
C VAL A 131 4.45 -7.12 -2.25
N VAL A 132 4.07 -6.40 -1.20
CA VAL A 132 3.00 -5.40 -1.26
C VAL A 132 3.60 -4.02 -1.56
N VAL A 133 2.98 -3.28 -2.47
CA VAL A 133 3.35 -1.91 -2.83
C VAL A 133 2.28 -0.96 -2.33
N GLY A 134 2.64 -0.08 -1.39
CA GLY A 134 1.75 0.87 -0.73
C GLY A 134 2.10 2.35 -1.01
N ALA A 135 2.61 2.69 -2.20
CA ALA A 135 2.85 4.06 -2.62
C ALA A 135 2.47 4.28 -4.09
N PRO A 136 1.67 5.31 -4.44
CA PRO A 136 1.24 5.57 -5.82
C PRO A 136 2.39 5.67 -6.82
N SER A 137 3.42 6.44 -6.50
CA SER A 137 4.57 6.65 -7.39
C SER A 137 5.37 5.37 -7.66
N VAL A 138 5.49 4.49 -6.66
CA VAL A 138 6.13 3.18 -6.82
C VAL A 138 5.25 2.27 -7.68
N THR A 139 3.93 2.26 -7.43
CA THR A 139 2.95 1.49 -8.20
C THR A 139 2.97 1.88 -9.68
N GLN A 140 2.90 3.17 -9.98
CA GLN A 140 2.97 3.68 -11.35
C GLN A 140 4.28 3.26 -12.04
N ARG A 141 5.39 3.34 -11.32
CA ARG A 141 6.68 2.92 -11.86
C ARG A 141 6.76 1.41 -12.08
N CYS A 142 6.20 0.61 -11.17
CA CYS A 142 6.10 -0.85 -11.34
C CYS A 142 5.23 -1.22 -12.55
N LEU A 143 4.12 -0.52 -12.79
CA LEU A 143 3.28 -0.71 -13.98
C LEU A 143 4.06 -0.43 -15.26
N GLN A 144 4.73 0.73 -15.34
CA GLN A 144 5.55 1.11 -16.51
C GLN A 144 6.66 0.11 -16.83
N LEU A 145 7.20 -0.56 -15.82
CA LEU A 145 8.31 -1.52 -15.94
C LEU A 145 7.84 -2.99 -16.05
N GLY A 146 6.52 -3.25 -16.04
CA GLY A 146 5.97 -4.61 -16.06
C GLY A 146 6.30 -5.45 -14.82
N LEU A 147 6.61 -4.80 -13.70
CA LEU A 147 6.98 -5.45 -12.44
C LEU A 147 5.77 -5.82 -11.58
N LEU A 148 4.60 -5.20 -11.81
CA LEU A 148 3.38 -5.45 -11.03
C LEU A 148 2.62 -6.65 -11.57
N ASP A 149 2.18 -7.54 -10.69
CA ASP A 149 1.41 -8.75 -11.04
C ASP A 149 -0.09 -8.58 -10.77
N ALA A 150 -0.44 -7.84 -9.71
CA ALA A 150 -1.83 -7.60 -9.31
C ALA A 150 -2.02 -6.23 -8.66
N ILE A 151 -3.28 -5.78 -8.66
CA ILE A 151 -3.72 -4.56 -7.99
C ILE A 151 -4.94 -4.92 -7.15
N HIS A 152 -4.89 -4.61 -5.87
CA HIS A 152 -6.01 -4.71 -4.95
C HIS A 152 -6.52 -3.31 -4.61
N ILE A 153 -7.81 -3.06 -4.78
CA ILE A 153 -8.46 -1.79 -4.50
C ILE A 153 -9.60 -1.98 -3.52
N ASP A 154 -9.52 -1.28 -2.40
CA ASP A 154 -10.63 -1.05 -1.50
C ASP A 154 -11.33 0.24 -1.95
N LEU A 155 -12.34 0.12 -2.81
CA LEU A 155 -13.04 1.26 -3.38
C LEU A 155 -14.01 1.84 -2.35
N ALA A 156 -13.62 2.96 -1.75
CA ALA A 156 -14.45 3.69 -0.81
C ALA A 156 -15.57 4.46 -1.55
N PRO A 157 -16.81 4.46 -1.04
CA PRO A 157 -17.94 5.17 -1.65
C PRO A 157 -17.87 6.68 -1.41
N VAL A 158 -16.80 7.32 -1.88
CA VAL A 158 -16.52 8.75 -1.75
C VAL A 158 -15.93 9.31 -3.04
N VAL A 159 -16.22 10.57 -3.32
CA VAL A 159 -15.62 11.38 -4.39
C VAL A 159 -14.83 12.50 -3.73
N LEU A 160 -13.53 12.58 -3.98
CA LEU A 160 -12.67 13.62 -3.38
C LEU A 160 -12.56 14.87 -4.26
N GLY A 161 -12.67 14.74 -5.59
CA GLY A 161 -12.55 15.83 -6.54
C GLY A 161 -11.12 16.33 -6.77
N ARG A 162 -10.24 16.18 -5.79
CA ARG A 162 -8.81 16.55 -5.84
C ARG A 162 -8.02 15.73 -4.85
N GLY A 163 -6.71 15.57 -5.09
CA GLY A 163 -5.85 14.80 -4.19
C GLY A 163 -4.71 14.09 -4.91
N ILE A 164 -4.19 13.06 -4.27
CA ILE A 164 -3.12 12.20 -4.79
C ILE A 164 -3.76 11.06 -5.58
N ARG A 165 -3.55 11.04 -6.90
CA ARG A 165 -4.07 9.98 -7.77
C ARG A 165 -3.25 8.70 -7.63
N LEU A 166 -3.96 7.56 -7.66
CA LEU A 166 -3.30 6.26 -7.73
C LEU A 166 -2.66 6.06 -9.11
N PHE A 167 -3.41 6.34 -10.17
CA PHE A 167 -2.94 6.18 -11.53
C PHE A 167 -2.79 7.56 -12.21
N ASP A 168 -1.54 7.99 -12.32
CA ASP A 168 -1.17 9.22 -13.00
C ASP A 168 0.11 8.97 -13.81
N HIS A 169 0.38 9.80 -14.79
CA HIS A 169 1.60 9.74 -15.61
C HIS A 169 1.86 8.39 -16.34
N LEU A 170 0.81 7.57 -16.53
CA LEU A 170 0.92 6.40 -17.38
C LEU A 170 0.86 6.84 -18.85
N THR A 171 1.83 6.41 -19.65
CA THR A 171 1.93 6.78 -21.06
C THR A 171 1.13 5.87 -21.97
N GLU A 172 0.89 4.65 -21.53
CA GLU A 172 0.16 3.63 -22.30
C GLU A 172 -0.93 3.00 -21.45
N PRO A 173 -2.03 2.53 -22.07
CA PRO A 173 -3.05 1.76 -21.38
C PRO A 173 -2.48 0.49 -20.77
N VAL A 174 -2.93 0.14 -19.57
CA VAL A 174 -2.63 -1.14 -18.91
C VAL A 174 -3.90 -1.94 -18.82
N GLU A 175 -3.93 -3.11 -19.44
CA GLU A 175 -5.08 -4.00 -19.39
C GLU A 175 -5.11 -4.77 -18.06
N LEU A 176 -6.31 -4.84 -17.47
CA LEU A 176 -6.55 -5.51 -16.20
C LEU A 176 -7.63 -6.58 -16.36
N LEU A 177 -7.52 -7.66 -15.62
CA LEU A 177 -8.55 -8.69 -15.51
C LEU A 177 -9.02 -8.78 -14.06
N VAL A 178 -10.31 -8.57 -13.81
CA VAL A 178 -10.91 -8.80 -12.48
C VAL A 178 -10.78 -10.28 -12.13
N THR A 179 -10.16 -10.57 -11.00
CA THR A 179 -10.03 -11.93 -10.47
C THR A 179 -10.91 -12.17 -9.27
N GLU A 180 -11.24 -11.11 -8.53
CA GLU A 180 -12.08 -11.17 -7.35
C GLU A 180 -12.81 -9.83 -7.19
N ALA A 181 -14.07 -9.88 -6.72
CA ALA A 181 -14.84 -8.71 -6.32
C ALA A 181 -15.82 -9.09 -5.22
N SER A 182 -15.81 -8.33 -4.14
CA SER A 182 -16.71 -8.49 -2.98
C SER A 182 -16.97 -7.12 -2.36
N GLY A 183 -17.78 -7.05 -1.34
CA GLY A 183 -17.96 -5.80 -0.61
C GLY A 183 -19.24 -5.72 0.20
N ASN A 184 -19.39 -4.59 0.84
CA ASN A 184 -20.53 -4.18 1.65
C ASN A 184 -20.93 -2.73 1.32
N PRO A 185 -21.94 -2.12 1.96
CA PRO A 185 -22.31 -0.72 1.68
C PRO A 185 -21.22 0.33 1.91
N HIS A 186 -20.13 -0.03 2.59
CA HIS A 186 -19.08 0.90 3.00
C HIS A 186 -17.80 0.78 2.17
N VAL A 187 -17.60 -0.36 1.49
CA VAL A 187 -16.43 -0.60 0.64
C VAL A 187 -16.70 -1.69 -0.39
N THR A 188 -16.07 -1.56 -1.57
CA THR A 188 -16.00 -2.65 -2.55
C THR A 188 -14.54 -3.07 -2.71
N HIS A 189 -14.25 -4.32 -2.41
CA HIS A 189 -12.93 -4.93 -2.60
C HIS A 189 -12.84 -5.51 -4.01
N ILE A 190 -11.83 -5.09 -4.77
CA ILE A 190 -11.63 -5.58 -6.13
C ILE A 190 -10.16 -5.95 -6.32
N THR A 191 -9.92 -7.17 -6.77
CA THR A 191 -8.57 -7.60 -7.15
C THR A 191 -8.47 -7.76 -8.66
N TYR A 192 -7.46 -7.12 -9.23
CA TYR A 192 -7.14 -7.19 -10.65
C TYR A 192 -5.80 -7.90 -10.86
N ARG A 193 -5.74 -8.79 -11.84
CA ARG A 193 -4.48 -9.24 -12.42
C ARG A 193 -4.05 -8.26 -13.50
N VAL A 194 -2.78 -7.86 -13.50
CA VAL A 194 -2.19 -7.04 -14.55
C VAL A 194 -1.86 -7.92 -15.76
N ILE A 195 -2.35 -7.55 -16.93
CA ILE A 195 -2.04 -8.22 -18.19
C ILE A 195 -0.73 -7.64 -18.73
N LYS A 196 0.35 -8.40 -18.63
CA LYS A 196 1.66 -7.97 -19.15
C LYS A 196 1.65 -8.06 -20.68
N GLN A 197 1.94 -6.95 -21.34
CA GLN A 197 2.16 -6.96 -22.79
C GLN A 197 3.43 -7.78 -23.08
N ARG A 198 3.36 -8.59 -24.14
CA ARG A 198 4.48 -9.43 -24.58
C ARG A 198 5.47 -8.62 -25.39
#